data_d8fa427439c4eecd58062efd7fb3da0e
#
_entry.id   d8fa427439c4eecd58062efd7fb3da0e
#
_cell.length_a   1.000
_cell.length_b   1.000
_cell.length_c   1.000
_cell.angle_alpha   90.00
_cell.angle_beta   90.00
_cell.angle_gamma   90.00
#
_symmetry.space_group_name_H-M   'P 1'
#
loop_
_entity.id
_entity.type
_entity.pdbx_description
1 polymer ?
#
loop_
_entity_poly.entity_id
_entity_poly.type
_entity_poly.pdbx_seq_one_letter_code
_entity_poly.pdbx_strand_id
1 'polypeptide(L)'
;NNNKNNNNNNDKSSRDRMLACLTGDFSDYLVCGLVLLNSVSIGMQVDYMAGHADEEVPQAYRISEVVFGSLFTVELLSKLCYYRKAFFMSHNWRWNVFDLLVVVLQLMEMTVTAVFGGGDAPDSSMSSNMKFVGLIRFLRLVRVLRLLRLFNVIRQLNKLVYLILGSFQFFLWGLLLLFLQTYMAAIFLTQIVADHLRSLPKDSSSSLGRLYGSLGSTVFHLFAATTGGIDWTELAYPLMQEIDPMLAIVLCLHIAFSVMVVMNLVTGV
;
A
#
# COMPACT_ATOMS: atom_id res chain seq x y z
N ASN A 1 -45.52 -26.76 -31.50
CA ASN A 1 -45.26 -25.57 -30.62
C ASN A 1 -44.80 -25.95 -29.19
N ASN A 2 -45.18 -27.11 -28.65
CA ASN A 2 -44.80 -27.53 -27.27
C ASN A 2 -43.31 -27.86 -27.09
N ASN A 3 -42.60 -28.37 -28.12
CA ASN A 3 -41.21 -28.74 -28.03
C ASN A 3 -40.23 -27.52 -27.97
N LYS A 4 -40.58 -26.39 -28.60
CA LYS A 4 -39.80 -25.16 -28.53
C LYS A 4 -39.87 -24.51 -27.15
N ASN A 5 -41.03 -24.59 -26.48
CA ASN A 5 -41.24 -24.00 -25.14
C ASN A 5 -40.47 -24.84 -24.05
N ASN A 6 -40.39 -26.15 -24.18
CA ASN A 6 -39.65 -27.01 -23.24
C ASN A 6 -38.12 -26.81 -23.34
N ASN A 7 -37.59 -26.65 -24.56
CA ASN A 7 -36.15 -26.35 -24.72
C ASN A 7 -35.77 -24.99 -24.17
N ASN A 8 -36.59 -23.95 -24.36
CA ASN A 8 -36.35 -22.63 -23.81
C ASN A 8 -36.41 -22.60 -22.27
N ASN A 9 -37.29 -23.40 -21.66
CA ASN A 9 -37.39 -23.49 -20.19
C ASN A 9 -36.23 -24.31 -19.58
N ASN A 10 -35.74 -25.32 -20.25
CA ASN A 10 -34.58 -26.11 -19.82
C ASN A 10 -33.27 -25.29 -19.94
N ASP A 11 -33.11 -24.51 -21.00
CA ASP A 11 -31.96 -23.64 -21.20
C ASP A 11 -31.95 -22.50 -20.17
N LYS A 12 -33.10 -21.94 -19.86
CA LYS A 12 -33.26 -20.91 -18.82
C LYS A 12 -32.97 -21.47 -17.43
N SER A 13 -33.49 -22.66 -17.11
CA SER A 13 -33.23 -23.35 -15.83
C SER A 13 -31.77 -23.79 -15.66
N SER A 14 -31.10 -24.20 -16.74
CA SER A 14 -29.67 -24.55 -16.72
C SER A 14 -28.78 -23.31 -16.55
N ARG A 15 -29.11 -22.22 -17.22
CA ARG A 15 -28.45 -20.92 -17.03
C ARG A 15 -28.63 -20.38 -15.62
N ASP A 16 -29.85 -20.44 -15.08
CA ASP A 16 -30.13 -19.95 -13.72
C ASP A 16 -29.44 -20.79 -12.65
N ARG A 17 -29.28 -22.12 -12.83
CA ARG A 17 -28.51 -22.99 -11.96
C ARG A 17 -26.99 -22.75 -12.06
N MET A 18 -26.48 -22.60 -13.27
CA MET A 18 -25.07 -22.28 -13.51
C MET A 18 -24.72 -20.90 -12.94
N LEU A 19 -25.62 -19.93 -13.06
CA LEU A 19 -25.48 -18.58 -12.51
C LEU A 19 -25.59 -18.55 -10.98
N ALA A 20 -26.48 -19.34 -10.37
CA ALA A 20 -26.57 -19.50 -8.91
C ALA A 20 -25.29 -20.14 -8.32
N CYS A 21 -24.65 -21.03 -9.07
CA CYS A 21 -23.36 -21.62 -8.67
C CYS A 21 -22.22 -20.60 -8.77
N LEU A 22 -22.25 -19.67 -9.76
CA LEU A 22 -21.24 -18.63 -9.96
C LEU A 22 -21.40 -17.42 -9.03
N THR A 23 -22.57 -17.24 -8.41
CA THR A 23 -22.89 -16.10 -7.53
C THR A 23 -23.13 -16.49 -6.07
N GLY A 24 -23.02 -17.78 -5.74
CA GLY A 24 -23.17 -18.29 -4.38
C GLY A 24 -21.92 -18.18 -3.53
N ASP A 25 -22.05 -18.42 -2.24
CA ASP A 25 -20.97 -18.44 -1.24
C ASP A 25 -19.78 -19.33 -1.69
N PHE A 26 -20.03 -20.38 -2.48
CA PHE A 26 -18.99 -21.27 -3.03
C PHE A 26 -18.06 -20.54 -4.02
N SER A 27 -18.61 -19.69 -4.90
CA SER A 27 -17.83 -18.86 -5.82
C SER A 27 -16.89 -17.92 -5.06
N ASP A 28 -17.39 -17.30 -3.99
CA ASP A 28 -16.59 -16.37 -3.18
C ASP A 28 -15.41 -17.09 -2.50
N TYR A 29 -15.62 -18.30 -1.97
CA TYR A 29 -14.53 -19.12 -1.40
C TYR A 29 -13.52 -19.57 -2.46
N LEU A 30 -13.98 -19.90 -3.68
CA LEU A 30 -13.11 -20.29 -4.79
C LEU A 30 -12.23 -19.11 -5.23
N VAL A 31 -12.82 -17.92 -5.37
CA VAL A 31 -12.09 -16.68 -5.66
C VAL A 31 -11.09 -16.36 -4.55
N CYS A 32 -11.48 -16.52 -3.28
CA CYS A 32 -10.59 -16.37 -2.14
C CYS A 32 -9.37 -17.28 -2.26
N GLY A 33 -9.58 -18.57 -2.53
CA GLY A 33 -8.50 -19.54 -2.74
C GLY A 33 -7.58 -19.15 -3.90
N LEU A 34 -8.15 -18.71 -5.04
CA LEU A 34 -7.38 -18.24 -6.19
C LEU A 34 -6.53 -16.99 -5.86
N VAL A 35 -7.08 -16.02 -5.12
CA VAL A 35 -6.35 -14.83 -4.70
C VAL A 35 -5.20 -15.21 -3.76
N LEU A 36 -5.42 -16.12 -2.81
CA LEU A 36 -4.36 -16.60 -1.90
C LEU A 36 -3.25 -17.33 -2.66
N LEU A 37 -3.59 -18.23 -3.57
CA LEU A 37 -2.61 -18.95 -4.39
C LEU A 37 -1.80 -18.00 -5.27
N ASN A 38 -2.47 -17.02 -5.90
CA ASN A 38 -1.79 -15.99 -6.69
C ASN A 38 -0.85 -15.15 -5.81
N SER A 39 -1.26 -14.85 -4.59
CA SER A 39 -0.45 -14.11 -3.61
C SER A 39 0.84 -14.85 -3.26
N VAL A 40 0.73 -16.15 -2.97
CA VAL A 40 1.89 -17.00 -2.70
C VAL A 40 2.81 -17.06 -3.92
N SER A 41 2.25 -17.21 -5.13
CA SER A 41 3.02 -17.21 -6.38
C SER A 41 3.78 -15.90 -6.59
N ILE A 42 3.15 -14.74 -6.32
CA ILE A 42 3.82 -13.42 -6.38
C ILE A 42 4.94 -13.33 -5.34
N GLY A 43 4.68 -13.78 -4.11
CA GLY A 43 5.70 -13.79 -3.05
C GLY A 43 6.92 -14.61 -3.43
N MET A 44 6.72 -15.84 -3.93
CA MET A 44 7.81 -16.70 -4.42
C MET A 44 8.59 -16.07 -5.58
N GLN A 45 7.89 -15.41 -6.51
CA GLN A 45 8.53 -14.71 -7.63
C GLN A 45 9.40 -13.55 -7.12
N VAL A 46 8.89 -12.74 -6.19
CA VAL A 46 9.63 -11.60 -5.63
C VAL A 46 10.86 -12.07 -4.86
N ASP A 47 10.73 -13.13 -4.05
CA ASP A 47 11.84 -13.72 -3.29
C ASP A 47 12.92 -14.28 -4.22
N TYR A 48 12.52 -15.03 -5.25
CA TYR A 48 13.44 -15.54 -6.27
C TYR A 48 14.21 -14.40 -6.96
N MET A 49 13.50 -13.37 -7.42
CA MET A 49 14.09 -12.22 -8.13
C MET A 49 14.97 -11.36 -7.21
N ALA A 50 14.71 -11.34 -5.90
CA ALA A 50 15.56 -10.63 -4.95
C ALA A 50 16.96 -11.28 -4.83
N GLY A 51 17.01 -12.63 -4.95
CA GLY A 51 18.28 -13.37 -4.97
C GLY A 51 19.00 -13.41 -6.33
N HIS A 52 18.28 -13.12 -7.44
CA HIS A 52 18.75 -13.26 -8.83
C HIS A 52 18.46 -11.95 -9.61
N ALA A 53 19.01 -10.84 -9.13
CA ALA A 53 18.69 -9.50 -9.65
C ALA A 53 19.05 -9.30 -11.14
N ASP A 54 20.06 -10.02 -11.63
CA ASP A 54 20.57 -9.94 -13.00
C ASP A 54 19.93 -10.95 -13.96
N GLU A 55 19.03 -11.83 -13.47
CA GLU A 55 18.39 -12.84 -14.29
C GLU A 55 17.01 -12.39 -14.78
N GLU A 56 16.60 -12.91 -15.94
CA GLU A 56 15.24 -12.74 -16.42
C GLU A 56 14.24 -13.56 -15.57
N VAL A 57 13.01 -13.04 -15.48
CA VAL A 57 11.92 -13.75 -14.79
C VAL A 57 11.69 -15.11 -15.41
N PRO A 58 11.80 -16.23 -14.66
CA PRO A 58 11.58 -17.58 -15.16
C PRO A 58 10.21 -17.74 -15.83
N GLN A 59 10.16 -18.53 -16.90
CA GLN A 59 8.93 -18.73 -17.68
C GLN A 59 7.76 -19.24 -16.84
N ALA A 60 8.04 -20.06 -15.81
CA ALA A 60 7.00 -20.58 -14.92
C ALA A 60 6.21 -19.45 -14.24
N TYR A 61 6.87 -18.38 -13.78
CA TYR A 61 6.19 -17.23 -13.16
C TYR A 61 5.40 -16.41 -14.19
N ARG A 62 5.93 -16.25 -15.42
CA ARG A 62 5.19 -15.60 -16.52
C ARG A 62 3.91 -16.34 -16.86
N ILE A 63 3.98 -17.69 -16.94
CA ILE A 63 2.81 -18.54 -17.20
C ILE A 63 1.80 -18.41 -16.04
N SER A 64 2.24 -18.45 -14.80
CA SER A 64 1.34 -18.29 -13.65
C SER A 64 0.63 -16.95 -13.64
N GLU A 65 1.31 -15.86 -13.99
CA GLU A 65 0.70 -14.52 -14.12
C GLU A 65 -0.40 -14.48 -15.18
N VAL A 66 -0.16 -15.10 -16.35
CA VAL A 66 -1.15 -15.16 -17.44
C VAL A 66 -2.35 -16.02 -17.01
N VAL A 67 -2.11 -17.16 -16.39
CA VAL A 67 -3.18 -18.07 -15.91
C VAL A 67 -4.05 -17.38 -14.88
N PHE A 68 -3.48 -16.83 -13.81
CA PHE A 68 -4.26 -16.10 -12.80
C PHE A 68 -4.96 -14.88 -13.38
N GLY A 69 -4.29 -14.15 -14.28
CA GLY A 69 -4.86 -13.00 -14.96
C GLY A 69 -6.07 -13.35 -15.81
N SER A 70 -6.00 -14.43 -16.56
CA SER A 70 -7.14 -14.91 -17.37
C SER A 70 -8.30 -15.36 -16.49
N LEU A 71 -8.03 -16.10 -15.40
CA LEU A 71 -9.05 -16.54 -14.45
C LEU A 71 -9.79 -15.35 -13.81
N PHE A 72 -9.09 -14.33 -13.35
CA PHE A 72 -9.73 -13.14 -12.78
C PHE A 72 -10.49 -12.32 -13.82
N THR A 73 -10.01 -12.28 -15.06
CA THR A 73 -10.71 -11.61 -16.16
C THR A 73 -12.03 -12.33 -16.48
N VAL A 74 -12.01 -13.66 -16.56
CA VAL A 74 -13.22 -14.46 -16.80
C VAL A 74 -14.21 -14.30 -15.63
N GLU A 75 -13.75 -14.33 -14.40
CA GLU A 75 -14.57 -14.08 -13.21
C GLU A 75 -15.24 -12.70 -13.26
N LEU A 76 -14.49 -11.63 -13.55
CA LEU A 76 -15.02 -10.29 -13.64
C LEU A 76 -16.04 -10.16 -14.78
N LEU A 77 -15.73 -10.71 -15.98
CA LEU A 77 -16.64 -10.69 -17.12
C LEU A 77 -17.94 -11.44 -16.81
N SER A 78 -17.88 -12.58 -16.13
CA SER A 78 -19.07 -13.32 -15.71
C SER A 78 -19.93 -12.51 -14.74
N LYS A 79 -19.33 -11.84 -13.75
CA LYS A 79 -20.02 -10.92 -12.84
C LYS A 79 -20.63 -9.73 -13.60
N LEU A 80 -19.91 -9.12 -14.53
CA LEU A 80 -20.39 -7.98 -15.33
C LEU A 80 -21.56 -8.37 -16.22
N CYS A 81 -21.51 -9.53 -16.88
CA CYS A 81 -22.60 -10.08 -17.69
C CYS A 81 -23.85 -10.38 -16.87
N TYR A 82 -23.67 -10.87 -15.64
CA TYR A 82 -24.77 -11.21 -14.74
C TYR A 82 -25.43 -9.97 -14.15
N TYR A 83 -24.65 -9.10 -13.49
CA TYR A 83 -25.20 -7.95 -12.78
C TYR A 83 -25.55 -6.77 -13.70
N ARG A 84 -24.94 -6.65 -14.88
CA ARG A 84 -25.15 -5.55 -15.83
C ARG A 84 -25.16 -4.18 -15.11
N LYS A 85 -26.28 -3.44 -15.21
CA LYS A 85 -26.43 -2.13 -14.55
C LYS A 85 -26.40 -2.22 -13.02
N ALA A 86 -26.85 -3.33 -12.44
CA ALA A 86 -26.80 -3.56 -11.00
C ALA A 86 -25.38 -3.68 -10.46
N PHE A 87 -24.38 -4.01 -11.31
CA PHE A 87 -22.97 -4.04 -10.93
C PHE A 87 -22.48 -2.71 -10.36
N PHE A 88 -22.91 -1.60 -10.93
CA PHE A 88 -22.55 -0.24 -10.51
C PHE A 88 -23.51 0.38 -9.48
N MET A 89 -24.74 -0.16 -9.34
CA MET A 89 -25.78 0.39 -8.44
C MET A 89 -25.99 -0.47 -7.19
N SER A 90 -25.26 -1.57 -7.00
CA SER A 90 -25.39 -2.44 -5.85
C SER A 90 -24.81 -1.78 -4.59
N HIS A 91 -25.24 -2.24 -3.40
CA HIS A 91 -24.69 -1.79 -2.12
C HIS A 91 -23.15 -1.90 -2.05
N ASN A 92 -22.57 -2.88 -2.74
CA ASN A 92 -21.13 -3.13 -2.80
C ASN A 92 -20.45 -2.55 -4.06
N TRP A 93 -21.04 -1.52 -4.70
CA TRP A 93 -20.51 -0.95 -5.94
C TRP A 93 -19.04 -0.52 -5.86
N ARG A 94 -18.60 -0.03 -4.70
CA ARG A 94 -17.20 0.38 -4.48
C ARG A 94 -16.23 -0.77 -4.66
N TRP A 95 -16.55 -1.95 -4.13
CA TRP A 95 -15.74 -3.15 -4.28
C TRP A 95 -15.77 -3.69 -5.72
N ASN A 96 -16.92 -3.63 -6.38
CA ASN A 96 -17.05 -4.03 -7.78
C ASN A 96 -16.22 -3.13 -8.71
N VAL A 97 -16.21 -1.79 -8.46
CA VAL A 97 -15.38 -0.84 -9.20
C VAL A 97 -13.90 -1.07 -8.89
N PHE A 98 -13.55 -1.39 -7.66
CA PHE A 98 -12.17 -1.74 -7.28
C PHE A 98 -11.70 -3.00 -8.02
N ASP A 99 -12.50 -4.06 -8.07
CA ASP A 99 -12.20 -5.28 -8.82
C ASP A 99 -12.00 -5.01 -10.31
N LEU A 100 -12.88 -4.19 -10.91
CA LEU A 100 -12.76 -3.76 -12.29
C LEU A 100 -11.43 -3.03 -12.53
N LEU A 101 -11.11 -2.06 -11.68
CA LEU A 101 -9.88 -1.27 -11.77
C LEU A 101 -8.64 -2.16 -11.71
N VAL A 102 -8.59 -3.09 -10.76
CA VAL A 102 -7.44 -4.00 -10.60
C VAL A 102 -7.26 -4.90 -11.83
N VAL A 103 -8.36 -5.45 -12.42
CA VAL A 103 -8.27 -6.26 -13.62
C VAL A 103 -7.85 -5.43 -14.84
N VAL A 104 -8.38 -4.22 -15.00
CA VAL A 104 -7.99 -3.31 -16.10
C VAL A 104 -6.50 -2.98 -16.00
N LEU A 105 -6.01 -2.63 -14.82
CA LEU A 105 -4.57 -2.34 -14.62
C LEU A 105 -3.71 -3.57 -14.91
N GLN A 106 -4.16 -4.77 -14.56
CA GLN A 106 -3.48 -6.02 -14.91
C GLN A 106 -3.43 -6.27 -16.42
N LEU A 107 -4.54 -6.05 -17.12
CA LEU A 107 -4.58 -6.20 -18.58
C LEU A 107 -3.68 -5.16 -19.26
N MET A 108 -3.64 -3.93 -18.73
CA MET A 108 -2.69 -2.90 -19.17
C MET A 108 -1.23 -3.34 -18.96
N GLU A 109 -0.89 -3.89 -17.77
CA GLU A 109 0.45 -4.43 -17.51
C GLU A 109 0.82 -5.51 -18.51
N MET A 110 -0.07 -6.49 -18.76
CA MET A 110 0.15 -7.57 -19.70
C MET A 110 0.34 -7.06 -21.13
N THR A 111 -0.48 -6.12 -21.58
CA THR A 111 -0.38 -5.55 -22.93
C THR A 111 0.88 -4.71 -23.11
N VAL A 112 1.21 -3.88 -22.14
CA VAL A 112 2.45 -3.07 -22.16
C VAL A 112 3.68 -3.98 -22.17
N THR A 113 3.70 -5.02 -21.33
CA THR A 113 4.81 -5.98 -21.31
C THR A 113 4.91 -6.78 -22.62
N ALA A 114 3.79 -7.16 -23.25
CA ALA A 114 3.78 -7.87 -24.51
C ALA A 114 4.26 -6.99 -25.68
N VAL A 115 3.89 -5.70 -25.69
CA VAL A 115 4.24 -4.77 -26.77
C VAL A 115 5.66 -4.23 -26.65
N PHE A 116 6.09 -3.92 -25.42
CA PHE A 116 7.38 -3.26 -25.16
C PHE A 116 8.44 -4.17 -24.51
N GLY A 117 8.07 -5.33 -23.98
CA GLY A 117 8.98 -6.27 -23.32
C GLY A 117 9.62 -7.31 -24.24
N GLY A 118 9.30 -7.32 -25.54
CA GLY A 118 9.75 -8.31 -26.51
C GLY A 118 10.80 -7.85 -27.51
N GLY A 119 11.39 -6.69 -27.36
CA GLY A 119 12.37 -6.14 -28.31
C GLY A 119 13.65 -5.70 -27.62
N ASP A 120 14.79 -6.19 -28.11
CA ASP A 120 16.09 -5.57 -27.95
C ASP A 120 15.93 -4.07 -28.25
N ALA A 121 16.25 -3.24 -27.26
CA ALA A 121 16.07 -1.80 -27.38
C ALA A 121 16.91 -1.27 -28.55
N PRO A 122 16.32 -0.70 -29.61
CA PRO A 122 17.11 0.04 -30.56
C PRO A 122 17.62 1.35 -29.95
N ASP A 123 18.89 1.60 -30.11
CA ASP A 123 19.73 2.66 -29.52
C ASP A 123 19.35 4.12 -29.87
N SER A 124 18.10 4.44 -30.13
CA SER A 124 17.78 5.79 -30.61
C SER A 124 16.44 6.34 -30.09
N SER A 125 16.34 6.60 -28.81
CA SER A 125 15.54 7.69 -28.21
C SER A 125 15.52 7.59 -26.67
N MET A 126 16.59 7.97 -26.04
CA MET A 126 16.90 7.78 -24.61
C MET A 126 15.94 8.48 -23.63
N SER A 127 15.12 9.42 -24.05
CA SER A 127 14.30 10.24 -23.14
C SER A 127 12.86 9.71 -22.95
N SER A 128 12.25 9.10 -23.96
CA SER A 128 10.89 8.56 -23.86
C SER A 128 10.86 7.17 -23.21
N ASN A 129 11.87 6.35 -23.44
CA ASN A 129 11.94 4.99 -22.94
C ASN A 129 12.12 4.91 -21.41
N MET A 130 12.80 5.86 -20.77
CA MET A 130 12.95 5.91 -19.31
C MET A 130 11.62 6.10 -18.57
N LYS A 131 10.70 6.89 -19.13
CA LYS A 131 9.36 7.08 -18.56
C LYS A 131 8.50 5.81 -18.65
N PHE A 132 8.61 5.07 -19.77
CA PHE A 132 7.90 3.80 -19.95
C PHE A 132 8.43 2.70 -19.03
N VAL A 133 9.74 2.59 -18.83
CA VAL A 133 10.34 1.64 -17.89
C VAL A 133 9.87 1.92 -16.46
N GLY A 134 9.79 3.19 -16.06
CA GLY A 134 9.22 3.58 -14.76
C GLY A 134 7.74 3.19 -14.63
N LEU A 135 6.95 3.37 -15.69
CA LEU A 135 5.54 2.99 -15.74
C LEU A 135 5.37 1.46 -15.59
N ILE A 136 6.14 0.67 -16.33
CA ILE A 136 6.10 -0.82 -16.22
C ILE A 136 6.45 -1.26 -14.80
N ARG A 137 7.48 -0.65 -14.18
CA ARG A 137 7.86 -0.95 -12.80
C ARG A 137 6.74 -0.62 -11.81
N PHE A 138 6.07 0.54 -12.00
CA PHE A 138 4.92 0.94 -11.19
C PHE A 138 3.72 -0.01 -11.39
N LEU A 139 3.38 -0.37 -12.63
CA LEU A 139 2.30 -1.31 -12.93
C LEU A 139 2.55 -2.68 -12.27
N ARG A 140 3.82 -3.12 -12.22
CA ARG A 140 4.20 -4.34 -11.51
C ARG A 140 3.85 -4.29 -10.00
N LEU A 141 3.98 -3.12 -9.35
CA LEU A 141 3.59 -2.96 -7.94
C LEU A 141 2.07 -3.05 -7.76
N VAL A 142 1.28 -2.64 -8.75
CA VAL A 142 -0.19 -2.70 -8.71
C VAL A 142 -0.70 -4.14 -8.54
N ARG A 143 0.07 -5.15 -8.98
CA ARG A 143 -0.31 -6.57 -8.79
C ARG A 143 -0.56 -6.93 -7.31
N VAL A 144 0.14 -6.27 -6.37
CA VAL A 144 -0.04 -6.48 -4.93
C VAL A 144 -1.42 -6.02 -4.47
N LEU A 145 -2.03 -5.03 -5.14
CA LEU A 145 -3.38 -4.56 -4.80
C LEU A 145 -4.46 -5.63 -4.97
N ARG A 146 -4.17 -6.71 -5.71
CA ARG A 146 -5.09 -7.88 -5.82
C ARG A 146 -5.39 -8.50 -4.47
N LEU A 147 -4.44 -8.44 -3.50
CA LEU A 147 -4.65 -8.92 -2.13
C LEU A 147 -5.80 -8.21 -1.43
N LEU A 148 -6.05 -6.94 -1.76
CA LEU A 148 -7.13 -6.18 -1.16
C LEU A 148 -8.51 -6.73 -1.52
N ARG A 149 -8.64 -7.59 -2.56
CA ARG A 149 -9.87 -8.33 -2.86
C ARG A 149 -10.30 -9.25 -1.72
N LEU A 150 -9.35 -9.76 -0.92
CA LEU A 150 -9.66 -10.59 0.25
C LEU A 150 -10.58 -9.86 1.24
N PHE A 151 -10.44 -8.54 1.36
CA PHE A 151 -11.32 -7.74 2.23
C PHE A 151 -12.78 -7.75 1.77
N ASN A 152 -13.03 -7.89 0.46
CA ASN A 152 -14.39 -7.99 -0.06
C ASN A 152 -14.97 -9.40 0.13
N VAL A 153 -14.17 -10.43 -0.12
CA VAL A 153 -14.62 -11.84 -0.11
C VAL A 153 -14.84 -12.32 1.32
N ILE A 154 -13.94 -11.95 2.25
CA ILE A 154 -14.04 -12.38 3.66
C ILE A 154 -14.89 -11.38 4.44
N ARG A 155 -16.14 -11.75 4.73
CA ARG A 155 -17.11 -10.88 5.45
C ARG A 155 -16.58 -10.32 6.78
N GLN A 156 -15.79 -11.11 7.52
CA GLN A 156 -15.16 -10.67 8.78
C GLN A 156 -14.14 -9.56 8.55
N LEU A 157 -13.28 -9.69 7.51
CA LEU A 157 -12.30 -8.67 7.14
C LEU A 157 -12.99 -7.38 6.67
N ASN A 158 -14.06 -7.52 5.89
CA ASN A 158 -14.84 -6.37 5.45
C ASN A 158 -15.43 -5.57 6.62
N LYS A 159 -16.00 -6.26 7.62
CA LYS A 159 -16.49 -5.61 8.86
C LYS A 159 -15.36 -4.91 9.62
N LEU A 160 -14.20 -5.54 9.76
CA LEU A 160 -13.02 -4.94 10.41
C LEU A 160 -12.57 -3.68 9.68
N VAL A 161 -12.52 -3.69 8.34
CA VAL A 161 -12.17 -2.50 7.54
C VAL A 161 -13.16 -1.36 7.81
N TYR A 162 -14.47 -1.63 7.84
CA TYR A 162 -15.47 -0.60 8.13
C TYR A 162 -15.34 -0.05 9.56
N LEU A 163 -15.02 -0.88 10.56
CA LEU A 163 -14.78 -0.43 11.94
C LEU A 163 -13.53 0.45 12.01
N ILE A 164 -12.42 0.03 11.38
CA ILE A 164 -11.18 0.80 11.32
C ILE A 164 -11.42 2.15 10.61
N LEU A 165 -12.11 2.15 9.46
CA LEU A 165 -12.42 3.39 8.74
C LEU A 165 -13.35 4.31 9.54
N GLY A 166 -14.25 3.75 10.36
CA GLY A 166 -15.14 4.53 11.23
C GLY A 166 -14.38 5.25 12.34
N SER A 167 -13.32 4.63 12.89
CA SER A 167 -12.47 5.23 13.92
C SER A 167 -11.35 6.12 13.34
N PHE A 168 -11.06 6.01 12.03
CA PHE A 168 -9.94 6.65 11.37
C PHE A 168 -9.99 8.18 11.42
N GLN A 169 -11.18 8.76 11.47
CA GLN A 169 -11.33 10.22 11.58
C GLN A 169 -10.73 10.75 12.88
N PHE A 170 -11.01 10.11 14.02
CA PHE A 170 -10.45 10.50 15.32
C PHE A 170 -8.94 10.28 15.35
N PHE A 171 -8.49 9.17 14.78
CA PHE A 171 -7.08 8.87 14.63
C PHE A 171 -6.33 9.96 13.84
N LEU A 172 -6.89 10.44 12.72
CA LEU A 172 -6.29 11.52 11.93
C LEU A 172 -6.14 12.83 12.72
N TRP A 173 -7.13 13.20 13.53
CA TRP A 173 -7.02 14.39 14.39
C TRP A 173 -5.91 14.24 15.43
N GLY A 174 -5.76 13.08 16.02
CA GLY A 174 -4.66 12.79 16.95
C GLY A 174 -3.29 12.81 16.28
N LEU A 175 -3.17 12.25 15.07
CA LEU A 175 -1.94 12.34 14.27
C LEU A 175 -1.61 13.78 13.90
N LEU A 176 -2.60 14.59 13.53
CA LEU A 176 -2.41 15.99 13.23
C LEU A 176 -1.88 16.74 14.45
N LEU A 177 -2.45 16.49 15.63
CA LEU A 177 -1.97 17.09 16.89
C LEU A 177 -0.52 16.70 17.18
N LEU A 178 -0.20 15.39 17.05
CA LEU A 178 1.16 14.88 17.23
C LEU A 178 2.14 15.52 16.24
N PHE A 179 1.74 15.66 14.98
CA PHE A 179 2.57 16.29 13.95
C PHE A 179 2.83 17.77 14.27
N LEU A 180 1.80 18.54 14.60
CA LEU A 180 1.94 19.96 14.94
C LEU A 180 2.84 20.16 16.16
N GLN A 181 2.65 19.37 17.21
CA GLN A 181 3.49 19.40 18.40
C GLN A 181 4.95 19.08 18.07
N THR A 182 5.20 17.99 17.32
CA THR A 182 6.56 17.59 16.91
C THR A 182 7.20 18.67 16.01
N TYR A 183 6.43 19.26 15.12
CA TYR A 183 6.89 20.34 14.24
C TYR A 183 7.30 21.59 15.04
N MET A 184 6.51 22.00 16.05
CA MET A 184 6.86 23.12 16.92
C MET A 184 8.13 22.87 17.73
N ALA A 185 8.27 21.66 18.30
CA ALA A 185 9.48 21.27 19.02
C ALA A 185 10.71 21.23 18.08
N ALA A 186 10.52 20.75 16.86
CA ALA A 186 11.57 20.71 15.86
C ALA A 186 12.06 22.10 15.46
N ILE A 187 11.17 23.07 15.24
CA ILE A 187 11.55 24.46 14.97
C ILE A 187 12.41 25.00 16.11
N PHE A 188 11.93 24.83 17.35
CA PHE A 188 12.64 25.33 18.53
C PHE A 188 14.05 24.73 18.65
N LEU A 189 14.17 23.41 18.59
CA LEU A 189 15.45 22.74 18.72
C LEU A 189 16.39 23.03 17.54
N THR A 190 15.89 23.02 16.30
CA THR A 190 16.70 23.33 15.11
C THR A 190 17.24 24.75 15.18
N GLN A 191 16.47 25.72 15.67
CA GLN A 191 16.92 27.11 15.79
C GLN A 191 18.06 27.23 16.80
N ILE A 192 17.90 26.67 17.99
CA ILE A 192 18.94 26.73 19.03
C ILE A 192 20.21 26.02 18.55
N VAL A 193 20.09 24.84 17.96
CA VAL A 193 21.27 24.10 17.45
C VAL A 193 21.93 24.86 16.30
N ALA A 194 21.16 25.45 15.39
CA ALA A 194 21.71 26.26 14.29
C ALA A 194 22.48 27.49 14.81
N ASP A 195 21.99 28.17 15.83
CA ASP A 195 22.67 29.32 16.45
C ASP A 195 23.96 28.85 17.16
N HIS A 196 23.93 27.71 17.85
CA HIS A 196 25.12 27.11 18.45
C HIS A 196 26.18 26.73 17.41
N LEU A 197 25.78 26.01 16.35
CA LEU A 197 26.69 25.59 15.27
C LEU A 197 27.34 26.74 14.52
N ARG A 198 26.66 27.91 14.41
CA ARG A 198 27.24 29.12 13.82
C ARG A 198 28.36 29.72 14.67
N SER A 199 28.37 29.46 15.97
CA SER A 199 29.41 29.93 16.89
C SER A 199 30.66 29.05 16.89
N LEU A 200 30.59 27.85 16.32
CA LEU A 200 31.69 26.87 16.27
C LEU A 200 32.56 27.03 15.00
N PRO A 201 33.87 26.66 15.05
CA PRO A 201 34.71 26.60 13.87
C PRO A 201 34.14 25.60 12.83
N LYS A 202 34.25 25.94 11.53
CA LYS A 202 33.65 25.18 10.40
C LYS A 202 34.11 23.71 10.25
N ASP A 203 35.19 23.30 10.90
CA ASP A 203 35.77 21.95 10.78
C ASP A 203 35.33 20.96 11.88
N SER A 204 34.44 21.36 12.78
CA SER A 204 33.93 20.47 13.82
C SER A 204 32.76 19.64 13.30
N SER A 205 32.99 18.35 13.03
CA SER A 205 31.92 17.39 12.77
C SER A 205 31.15 17.14 14.08
N SER A 206 30.12 17.94 14.34
CA SER A 206 29.25 17.81 15.50
C SER A 206 28.14 16.79 15.24
N SER A 207 27.87 15.93 16.24
CA SER A 207 26.69 15.04 16.25
C SER A 207 25.39 15.82 16.15
N LEU A 208 25.34 17.05 16.68
CA LEU A 208 24.24 17.97 16.57
C LEU A 208 23.88 18.31 15.11
N GLY A 209 24.90 18.53 14.25
CA GLY A 209 24.66 18.83 12.83
C GLY A 209 23.97 17.67 12.09
N ARG A 210 24.25 16.43 12.44
CA ARG A 210 23.61 15.25 11.86
C ARG A 210 22.16 15.09 12.32
N LEU A 211 21.89 15.29 13.60
CA LEU A 211 20.58 15.07 14.21
C LEU A 211 19.62 16.25 13.99
N TYR A 212 20.13 17.47 14.12
CA TYR A 212 19.36 18.72 14.18
C TYR A 212 19.72 19.74 13.10
N GLY A 213 20.58 19.39 12.15
CA GLY A 213 21.12 20.32 11.14
C GLY A 213 20.11 20.82 10.11
N SER A 214 18.92 20.22 10.04
CA SER A 214 17.80 20.72 9.25
C SER A 214 16.48 20.43 9.94
N LEU A 215 15.47 21.25 9.67
CA LEU A 215 14.12 21.07 10.22
C LEU A 215 13.55 19.67 9.88
N GLY A 216 13.72 19.22 8.63
CA GLY A 216 13.25 17.89 8.22
C GLY A 216 13.93 16.74 8.98
N SER A 217 15.26 16.84 9.19
CA SER A 217 16.02 15.86 9.99
C SER A 217 15.55 15.85 11.44
N THR A 218 15.36 17.04 12.04
CA THR A 218 14.87 17.15 13.43
C THR A 218 13.48 16.56 13.60
N VAL A 219 12.54 16.88 12.70
CA VAL A 219 11.17 16.29 12.72
C VAL A 219 11.24 14.76 12.63
N PHE A 220 12.06 14.25 11.71
CA PHE A 220 12.22 12.80 11.54
C PHE A 220 12.76 12.12 12.80
N HIS A 221 13.83 12.67 13.40
CA HIS A 221 14.42 12.10 14.60
C HIS A 221 13.50 12.18 15.82
N LEU A 222 12.78 13.30 16.00
CA LEU A 222 11.80 13.43 17.07
C LEU A 222 10.63 12.45 16.91
N PHE A 223 10.14 12.28 15.68
CA PHE A 223 9.12 11.30 15.39
C PHE A 223 9.64 9.87 15.64
N ALA A 224 10.86 9.56 15.19
CA ALA A 224 11.49 8.26 15.43
C ALA A 224 11.66 7.98 16.94
N ALA A 225 12.09 8.97 17.73
CA ALA A 225 12.21 8.81 19.17
C ALA A 225 10.85 8.57 19.87
N THR A 226 9.79 9.21 19.39
CA THR A 226 8.43 9.02 19.92
C THR A 226 7.86 7.64 19.58
N THR A 227 8.21 7.09 18.41
CA THR A 227 7.71 5.79 17.93
C THR A 227 8.62 4.62 18.27
N GLY A 228 9.75 4.84 18.95
CA GLY A 228 10.69 3.79 19.35
C GLY A 228 11.65 3.37 18.24
N GLY A 229 11.81 4.16 17.18
CA GLY A 229 12.77 3.92 16.10
C GLY A 229 14.20 4.35 16.42
N ILE A 230 14.38 5.28 17.36
CA ILE A 230 15.68 5.72 17.89
C ILE A 230 15.53 5.96 19.39
N ASP A 231 16.58 5.68 20.14
CA ASP A 231 16.55 5.96 21.57
C ASP A 231 16.58 7.49 21.81
N TRP A 232 15.65 7.97 22.62
CA TRP A 232 15.56 9.41 22.94
C TRP A 232 16.83 9.94 23.62
N THR A 233 17.58 9.08 24.30
CA THR A 233 18.86 9.42 24.91
C THR A 233 19.91 9.82 23.87
N GLU A 234 19.89 9.20 22.66
CA GLU A 234 20.79 9.59 21.57
C GLU A 234 20.56 11.02 21.09
N LEU A 235 19.33 11.51 21.23
CA LEU A 235 18.97 12.89 20.93
C LEU A 235 19.31 13.83 22.09
N ALA A 236 19.12 13.38 23.33
CA ALA A 236 19.31 14.20 24.53
C ALA A 236 20.80 14.45 24.83
N TYR A 237 21.66 13.44 24.68
CA TYR A 237 23.07 13.57 25.05
C TYR A 237 23.82 14.70 24.34
N PRO A 238 23.73 14.87 23.01
CA PRO A 238 24.41 15.96 22.34
C PRO A 238 23.92 17.35 22.79
N LEU A 239 22.61 17.50 22.99
CA LEU A 239 22.02 18.77 23.47
C LEU A 239 22.54 19.12 24.86
N MET A 240 22.61 18.12 25.74
CA MET A 240 23.05 18.28 27.13
C MET A 240 24.54 18.56 27.25
N GLN A 241 25.37 17.91 26.43
CA GLN A 241 26.82 18.01 26.53
C GLN A 241 27.40 19.21 25.77
N GLU A 242 26.82 19.53 24.60
CA GLU A 242 27.39 20.54 23.71
C GLU A 242 26.72 21.91 23.88
N ILE A 243 25.45 22.01 24.37
CA ILE A 243 24.75 23.27 24.49
C ILE A 243 24.35 23.59 25.95
N ASP A 244 23.29 22.92 26.44
CA ASP A 244 22.76 23.18 27.81
C ASP A 244 21.95 21.95 28.29
N PRO A 245 22.14 21.49 29.53
CA PRO A 245 21.35 20.41 30.14
C PRO A 245 19.83 20.68 30.18
N MET A 246 19.42 21.96 30.22
CA MET A 246 18.01 22.33 30.21
C MET A 246 17.29 21.91 28.92
N LEU A 247 18.00 21.83 27.79
CA LEU A 247 17.41 21.37 26.52
C LEU A 247 17.02 19.90 26.55
N ALA A 248 17.77 19.07 27.28
CA ALA A 248 17.41 17.68 27.49
C ALA A 248 16.09 17.55 28.27
N ILE A 249 15.82 18.42 29.23
CA ILE A 249 14.55 18.45 29.96
C ILE A 249 13.41 18.81 29.02
N VAL A 250 13.59 19.82 28.17
CA VAL A 250 12.58 20.21 27.15
C VAL A 250 12.28 19.07 26.20
N LEU A 251 13.34 18.35 25.74
CA LEU A 251 13.19 17.15 24.89
C LEU A 251 12.42 16.04 25.63
N CYS A 252 12.76 15.75 26.87
CA CYS A 252 12.08 14.73 27.70
C CYS A 252 10.60 15.06 27.88
N LEU A 253 10.26 16.34 28.15
CA LEU A 253 8.87 16.79 28.29
C LEU A 253 8.12 16.62 26.96
N HIS A 254 8.76 16.97 25.83
CA HIS A 254 8.17 16.75 24.51
C HIS A 254 7.86 15.28 24.26
N ILE A 255 8.81 14.38 24.51
CA ILE A 255 8.63 12.93 24.29
C ILE A 255 7.58 12.38 25.23
N ALA A 256 7.61 12.72 26.50
CA ALA A 256 6.60 12.27 27.47
C ALA A 256 5.19 12.70 27.07
N PHE A 257 5.01 13.93 26.62
CA PHE A 257 3.73 14.41 26.12
C PHE A 257 3.32 13.70 24.83
N SER A 258 4.25 13.49 23.90
CA SER A 258 3.99 12.76 22.63
C SER A 258 3.56 11.31 22.87
N VAL A 259 4.25 10.63 23.78
CA VAL A 259 3.89 9.24 24.18
C VAL A 259 2.49 9.21 24.82
N MET A 260 2.17 10.19 25.67
CA MET A 260 0.84 10.30 26.27
C MET A 260 -0.25 10.52 25.20
N VAL A 261 0.02 11.36 24.19
CA VAL A 261 -0.91 11.55 23.05
C VAL A 261 -1.10 10.25 22.27
N VAL A 262 0.00 9.54 21.95
CA VAL A 262 -0.07 8.26 21.22
C VAL A 262 -0.83 7.20 22.03
N MET A 263 -0.56 7.08 23.34
CA MET A 263 -1.27 6.13 24.21
C MET A 263 -2.77 6.44 24.28
N ASN A 264 -3.16 7.70 24.41
CA ASN A 264 -4.57 8.11 24.42
C ASN A 264 -5.25 7.84 23.06
N LEU A 265 -4.50 8.01 21.95
CA LEU A 265 -4.99 7.71 20.61
C LEU A 265 -5.27 6.22 20.43
N VAL A 266 -4.34 5.36 20.89
CA VAL A 266 -4.48 3.89 20.79
C VAL A 266 -5.61 3.37 21.69
N THR A 267 -5.79 3.94 22.87
CA THR A 267 -6.83 3.49 23.82
C THR A 267 -8.21 4.10 23.55
N GLY A 268 -8.26 5.24 22.85
CA GLY A 268 -9.51 5.96 22.53
C GLY A 268 -10.18 5.50 21.23
N VAL A 269 -9.52 4.67 20.44
CA VAL A 269 -10.03 4.05 19.21
C VAL A 269 -10.51 2.64 19.50
#